data_2c8c82e851232b11ef546925967b4b43
#
_entry.id   2c8c82e851232b11ef546925967b4b43
#
_cell.length_a   1.000
_cell.length_b   1.000
_cell.length_c   1.000
_cell.angle_alpha   90.00
_cell.angle_beta   90.00
_cell.angle_gamma   90.00
#
_symmetry.space_group_name_H-M   'P 1'
#
loop_
_entity.id
_entity.type
_entity.pdbx_description
1 polymer ?
#
loop_
_entity_poly.entity_id
_entity_poly.type
_entity_poly.pdbx_seq_one_letter_code
_entity_poly.pdbx_strand_id
1 'polypeptide(L)'
;MKSRLTQTQKDRWAGIVRPYNDKDVQALRGTVRVEHTLARLGAERLWNLLHTEEKVTALGALTGNQAVQQVKAGLQAIYLSGWQVAADANLAGQTYPDQSLYPANSVPSVVRRINQALLRADQIETAERMRAKNANSNGHANGSDAAATNGNGAAKANGNGAANGNGTAPRHWLAPIMADAEAGFGGPLNAFELMKGMIEAGAAAVHFEDQLSSEKKCGHLGGKVLIPTSHFIRTLVAARLAADVMDVPTLIVARTDADSARLVTSDIDPRDREFMTGERTPEGFFRMTGGIKCAIARARAYAPYADLIWCETSTPDLKEAREFAEGVHAEYPSKLLAYNCSPSFNWKKNLDDKTIATFQKELAAMGYKFQFVTLAGFHALNHSMFELARAYKDRGMAGYVELQQAEFASEANGYSATRHQREVGTGYFDEVMQVIAAGNDCATLALKESTEAAQFHQA
;
A
#
# COMPACT_ATOMS: atom_id res chain seq x y z
N MET A 1 -1.79 26.96 -19.35
CA MET A 1 -2.54 27.24 -18.13
C MET A 1 -1.64 26.83 -16.95
N LYS A 2 -1.01 27.77 -16.25
CA LYS A 2 -0.15 27.45 -15.08
C LYS A 2 -1.07 27.08 -13.91
N SER A 3 -1.11 25.81 -13.55
CA SER A 3 -1.78 25.34 -12.35
C SER A 3 -1.11 26.03 -11.14
N ARG A 4 -1.88 26.79 -10.36
CA ARG A 4 -1.42 27.29 -9.05
C ARG A 4 -1.33 26.08 -8.11
N LEU A 5 -0.12 25.55 -7.93
CA LEU A 5 0.15 24.56 -6.91
C LEU A 5 -0.25 25.12 -5.54
N THR A 6 -0.95 24.34 -4.73
CA THR A 6 -1.21 24.67 -3.33
C THR A 6 0.12 24.75 -2.56
N GLN A 7 0.15 25.41 -1.39
CA GLN A 7 1.35 25.49 -0.57
C GLN A 7 1.91 24.08 -0.26
N THR A 8 1.05 23.15 0.09
CA THR A 8 1.37 21.74 0.34
C THR A 8 2.02 21.04 -0.88
N GLN A 9 1.64 21.42 -2.10
CA GLN A 9 2.25 20.90 -3.32
C GLN A 9 3.61 21.53 -3.63
N LYS A 10 3.85 22.77 -3.22
CA LYS A 10 5.17 23.42 -3.33
C LYS A 10 6.19 22.78 -2.39
N ASP A 11 5.74 22.39 -1.20
CA ASP A 11 6.59 21.79 -0.19
C ASP A 11 6.87 20.29 -0.49
N ARG A 12 6.05 19.65 -1.37
CA ARG A 12 6.18 18.23 -1.76
C ARG A 12 7.57 17.84 -2.25
N TRP A 13 8.26 18.77 -2.88
CA TRP A 13 9.57 18.54 -3.50
C TRP A 13 10.72 19.13 -2.73
N ALA A 14 10.47 19.70 -1.56
CA ALA A 14 11.52 20.27 -0.72
C ALA A 14 12.54 19.20 -0.33
N GLY A 15 13.82 19.44 -0.60
CA GLY A 15 14.91 18.52 -0.28
C GLY A 15 15.03 17.29 -1.20
N ILE A 16 14.25 17.21 -2.30
CA ILE A 16 14.39 16.15 -3.31
C ILE A 16 15.30 16.61 -4.45
N VAL A 17 16.42 15.91 -4.64
CA VAL A 17 17.40 16.18 -5.70
C VAL A 17 17.02 15.43 -6.97
N ARG A 18 17.05 16.14 -8.09
CA ARG A 18 16.92 15.63 -9.45
C ARG A 18 18.17 15.99 -10.24
N PRO A 19 19.03 15.03 -10.62
CA PRO A 19 20.22 15.31 -11.43
C PRO A 19 19.89 15.52 -12.93
N TYR A 20 18.66 15.86 -13.24
CA TYR A 20 18.11 16.16 -14.57
C TYR A 20 17.17 17.36 -14.48
N ASN A 21 16.78 17.92 -15.59
CA ASN A 21 15.93 19.10 -15.67
C ASN A 21 14.60 18.84 -16.41
N ASP A 22 13.71 19.83 -16.42
CA ASP A 22 12.39 19.70 -17.05
C ASP A 22 12.45 19.41 -18.56
N LYS A 23 13.48 19.85 -19.27
CA LYS A 23 13.64 19.58 -20.71
C LYS A 23 13.92 18.08 -20.94
N ASP A 24 14.73 17.49 -20.06
CA ASP A 24 15.04 16.05 -20.11
C ASP A 24 13.74 15.25 -19.90
N VAL A 25 12.94 15.62 -18.90
CA VAL A 25 11.65 14.99 -18.62
C VAL A 25 10.69 15.13 -19.81
N GLN A 26 10.60 16.33 -20.40
CA GLN A 26 9.73 16.58 -21.56
C GLN A 26 10.16 15.76 -22.77
N ALA A 27 11.46 15.65 -23.04
CA ALA A 27 12.00 14.84 -24.15
C ALA A 27 11.63 13.35 -24.03
N LEU A 28 11.52 12.83 -22.79
CA LEU A 28 11.22 11.42 -22.53
C LEU A 28 9.71 11.12 -22.41
N ARG A 29 8.88 12.15 -22.19
CA ARG A 29 7.42 11.99 -21.95
C ARG A 29 6.63 11.59 -23.20
N GLY A 30 7.13 11.89 -24.39
CA GLY A 30 6.37 11.73 -25.64
C GLY A 30 5.30 12.81 -25.82
N THR A 31 4.46 12.64 -26.83
CA THR A 31 3.45 13.65 -27.26
C THR A 31 2.06 13.43 -26.66
N VAL A 32 1.75 12.20 -26.26
CA VAL A 32 0.46 11.84 -25.65
C VAL A 32 0.59 11.88 -24.13
N ARG A 33 -0.29 12.66 -23.49
CA ARG A 33 -0.38 12.71 -22.04
C ARG A 33 -1.44 11.74 -21.54
N VAL A 34 -1.00 10.68 -20.86
CA VAL A 34 -1.89 9.73 -20.19
C VAL A 34 -2.06 10.16 -18.73
N GLU A 35 -3.30 10.18 -18.25
CA GLU A 35 -3.60 10.50 -16.85
C GLU A 35 -3.71 9.23 -16.01
N HIS A 36 -2.94 9.19 -14.92
CA HIS A 36 -2.91 8.08 -13.95
C HIS A 36 -3.64 8.51 -12.68
N THR A 37 -4.95 8.68 -12.76
CA THR A 37 -5.81 9.27 -11.72
C THR A 37 -5.66 8.56 -10.37
N LEU A 38 -5.67 7.21 -10.34
CA LEU A 38 -5.58 6.46 -9.08
C LEU A 38 -4.22 6.66 -8.39
N ALA A 39 -3.13 6.60 -9.15
CA ALA A 39 -1.80 6.81 -8.60
C ALA A 39 -1.62 8.23 -8.06
N ARG A 40 -2.12 9.24 -8.79
CA ARG A 40 -2.08 10.64 -8.36
C ARG A 40 -2.86 10.85 -7.07
N LEU A 41 -4.14 10.46 -7.03
CA LEU A 41 -4.98 10.58 -5.84
C LEU A 41 -4.39 9.84 -4.64
N GLY A 42 -3.89 8.63 -4.87
CA GLY A 42 -3.23 7.83 -3.83
C GLY A 42 -1.97 8.51 -3.29
N ALA A 43 -1.09 9.01 -4.17
CA ALA A 43 0.15 9.68 -3.77
C ALA A 43 -0.12 10.98 -2.99
N GLU A 44 -1.03 11.82 -3.48
CA GLU A 44 -1.43 13.06 -2.81
C GLU A 44 -2.07 12.78 -1.45
N ARG A 45 -2.94 11.77 -1.37
CA ARG A 45 -3.55 11.34 -0.11
C ARG A 45 -2.51 10.81 0.88
N LEU A 46 -1.61 9.92 0.43
CA LEU A 46 -0.58 9.37 1.31
C LEU A 46 0.33 10.48 1.84
N TRP A 47 0.77 11.39 0.98
CA TRP A 47 1.57 12.54 1.38
C TRP A 47 0.87 13.37 2.45
N ASN A 48 -0.42 13.64 2.26
CA ASN A 48 -1.20 14.38 3.25
C ASN A 48 -1.30 13.62 4.59
N LEU A 49 -1.65 12.33 4.57
CA LEU A 49 -1.73 11.49 5.77
C LEU A 49 -0.41 11.46 6.55
N LEU A 50 0.73 11.33 5.86
CA LEU A 50 2.05 11.32 6.50
C LEU A 50 2.40 12.62 7.24
N HIS A 51 1.76 13.75 6.88
CA HIS A 51 1.99 15.05 7.49
C HIS A 51 0.91 15.49 8.49
N THR A 52 -0.30 14.92 8.39
CA THR A 52 -1.43 15.32 9.26
C THR A 52 -1.67 14.30 10.38
N GLU A 53 -1.36 13.03 10.17
CA GLU A 53 -1.56 12.01 11.17
C GLU A 53 -0.31 11.82 12.06
N GLU A 54 -0.52 11.34 13.28
CA GLU A 54 0.59 10.94 14.14
C GLU A 54 1.44 9.86 13.45
N LYS A 55 0.78 8.87 12.85
CA LYS A 55 1.35 7.81 12.02
C LYS A 55 0.30 7.28 11.05
N VAL A 56 0.75 6.71 9.96
CA VAL A 56 -0.06 5.90 9.03
C VAL A 56 0.29 4.44 9.24
N THR A 57 -0.72 3.63 9.56
CA THR A 57 -0.53 2.18 9.74
C THR A 57 -1.12 1.42 8.57
N ALA A 58 -0.43 0.36 8.14
CA ALA A 58 -0.86 -0.50 7.05
C ALA A 58 -0.61 -1.98 7.36
N LEU A 59 -1.42 -2.84 6.79
CA LEU A 59 -1.21 -4.28 6.78
C LEU A 59 -0.97 -4.77 5.37
N GLY A 60 -0.12 -5.79 5.23
CA GLY A 60 0.08 -6.47 3.96
C GLY A 60 -1.21 -7.11 3.48
N ALA A 61 -1.71 -6.71 2.31
CA ALA A 61 -2.84 -7.35 1.65
C ALA A 61 -2.33 -8.26 0.52
N LEU A 62 -2.86 -9.47 0.41
CA LEU A 62 -2.56 -10.41 -0.67
C LEU A 62 -3.64 -10.40 -1.75
N THR A 63 -4.87 -10.07 -1.37
CA THR A 63 -6.03 -10.03 -2.26
C THR A 63 -6.78 -8.72 -2.18
N GLY A 64 -7.56 -8.41 -3.23
CA GLY A 64 -8.44 -7.24 -3.22
C GLY A 64 -9.49 -7.28 -2.11
N ASN A 65 -10.03 -8.46 -1.80
CA ASN A 65 -11.01 -8.60 -0.72
C ASN A 65 -10.40 -8.35 0.66
N GLN A 66 -9.16 -8.77 0.91
CA GLN A 66 -8.47 -8.39 2.15
C GLN A 66 -8.31 -6.88 2.26
N ALA A 67 -7.92 -6.20 1.17
CA ALA A 67 -7.81 -4.74 1.15
C ALA A 67 -9.15 -4.05 1.44
N VAL A 68 -10.26 -4.55 0.87
CA VAL A 68 -11.61 -4.05 1.17
C VAL A 68 -11.92 -4.18 2.66
N GLN A 69 -11.61 -5.33 3.29
CA GLN A 69 -11.84 -5.50 4.73
C GLN A 69 -10.94 -4.60 5.59
N GLN A 70 -9.68 -4.38 5.19
CA GLN A 70 -8.79 -3.43 5.87
C GLN A 70 -9.37 -2.01 5.88
N VAL A 71 -9.88 -1.54 4.74
CA VAL A 71 -10.53 -0.22 4.63
C VAL A 71 -11.83 -0.17 5.44
N LYS A 72 -12.64 -1.24 5.43
CA LYS A 72 -13.85 -1.34 6.28
C LYS A 72 -13.52 -1.26 7.76
N ALA A 73 -12.44 -1.90 8.18
CA ALA A 73 -11.94 -1.88 9.56
C ALA A 73 -11.31 -0.53 9.96
N GLY A 74 -11.15 0.43 9.01
CA GLY A 74 -10.68 1.79 9.28
C GLY A 74 -9.20 2.03 9.02
N LEU A 75 -8.47 1.08 8.42
CA LEU A 75 -7.08 1.35 7.99
C LEU A 75 -7.07 2.36 6.84
N GLN A 76 -6.14 3.31 6.92
CA GLN A 76 -6.05 4.43 5.98
C GLN A 76 -5.11 4.18 4.80
N ALA A 77 -4.26 3.14 4.87
CA ALA A 77 -3.31 2.75 3.84
C ALA A 77 -3.18 1.22 3.75
N ILE A 78 -2.68 0.75 2.64
CA ILE A 78 -2.43 -0.67 2.36
C ILE A 78 -0.95 -0.84 2.03
N TYR A 79 -0.35 -1.91 2.53
CA TYR A 79 0.97 -2.34 2.10
C TYR A 79 0.84 -3.55 1.17
N LEU A 80 1.63 -3.58 0.09
CA LEU A 80 1.74 -4.74 -0.79
C LEU A 80 3.17 -5.26 -0.80
N SER A 81 3.34 -6.44 -0.21
CA SER A 81 4.62 -7.11 -0.03
C SER A 81 5.01 -7.93 -1.26
N GLY A 82 6.23 -7.76 -1.75
CA GLY A 82 6.84 -8.64 -2.74
C GLY A 82 6.95 -10.09 -2.26
N TRP A 83 7.26 -10.30 -0.98
CA TRP A 83 7.26 -11.64 -0.37
C TRP A 83 5.91 -12.35 -0.52
N GLN A 84 4.79 -11.68 -0.23
CA GLN A 84 3.45 -12.26 -0.39
C GLN A 84 3.13 -12.55 -1.86
N VAL A 85 3.58 -11.66 -2.76
CA VAL A 85 3.42 -11.86 -4.21
C VAL A 85 4.25 -13.05 -4.69
N ALA A 86 5.49 -13.19 -4.23
CA ALA A 86 6.33 -14.36 -4.53
C ALA A 86 5.65 -15.67 -4.08
N ALA A 87 5.09 -15.66 -2.87
CA ALA A 87 4.49 -16.85 -2.26
C ALA A 87 3.23 -17.33 -3.00
N ASP A 88 2.30 -16.44 -3.38
CA ASP A 88 0.96 -16.89 -3.81
C ASP A 88 0.23 -15.95 -4.82
N ALA A 89 0.88 -14.94 -5.37
CA ALA A 89 0.18 -13.99 -6.26
C ALA A 89 0.98 -13.56 -7.48
N ASN A 90 2.08 -14.23 -7.80
CA ASN A 90 2.91 -13.90 -8.94
C ASN A 90 2.34 -14.42 -10.27
N LEU A 91 2.74 -13.77 -11.35
CA LEU A 91 2.26 -14.10 -12.70
C LEU A 91 2.87 -15.39 -13.29
N ALA A 92 3.91 -15.95 -12.67
CA ALA A 92 4.44 -17.25 -13.06
C ALA A 92 3.56 -18.41 -12.56
N GLY A 93 2.62 -18.15 -11.63
CA GLY A 93 1.76 -19.18 -11.03
C GLY A 93 2.52 -20.20 -10.19
N GLN A 94 3.66 -19.80 -9.64
CA GLN A 94 4.53 -20.64 -8.81
C GLN A 94 4.57 -20.12 -7.37
N THR A 95 4.95 -20.98 -6.43
CA THR A 95 5.32 -20.59 -5.08
C THR A 95 6.82 -20.37 -5.02
N TYR A 96 7.24 -19.12 -4.80
CA TYR A 96 8.64 -18.75 -4.71
C TYR A 96 9.02 -18.18 -3.34
N PRO A 97 10.27 -18.39 -2.91
CA PRO A 97 10.84 -17.60 -1.83
C PRO A 97 11.02 -16.15 -2.29
N ASP A 98 11.22 -15.24 -1.34
CA ASP A 98 11.46 -13.82 -1.56
C ASP A 98 12.88 -13.56 -2.11
N GLN A 99 13.09 -13.88 -3.38
CA GLN A 99 14.37 -13.84 -4.11
C GLN A 99 14.22 -13.25 -5.52
N SER A 100 13.18 -12.47 -5.78
CA SER A 100 12.90 -11.86 -7.10
C SER A 100 12.84 -12.88 -8.26
N LEU A 101 12.37 -14.10 -8.01
CA LEU A 101 12.27 -15.16 -9.01
C LEU A 101 11.03 -15.05 -9.91
N TYR A 102 10.09 -14.20 -9.54
CA TYR A 102 8.85 -14.00 -10.26
C TYR A 102 8.96 -12.84 -11.27
N PRO A 103 8.07 -12.78 -12.29
CA PRO A 103 8.06 -11.69 -13.26
C PRO A 103 7.88 -10.32 -12.61
N ALA A 104 8.66 -9.33 -13.01
CA ALA A 104 8.68 -7.99 -12.42
C ALA A 104 7.31 -7.27 -12.41
N ASN A 105 6.44 -7.59 -13.36
CA ASN A 105 5.08 -7.05 -13.46
C ASN A 105 4.06 -7.75 -12.54
N SER A 106 4.48 -8.69 -11.70
CA SER A 106 3.59 -9.39 -10.75
C SER A 106 3.04 -8.45 -9.68
N VAL A 107 3.90 -7.65 -9.04
CA VAL A 107 3.45 -6.66 -8.03
C VAL A 107 2.52 -5.61 -8.64
N PRO A 108 2.84 -4.96 -9.79
CA PRO A 108 1.88 -4.09 -10.49
C PRO A 108 0.52 -4.75 -10.76
N SER A 109 0.50 -6.03 -11.14
CA SER A 109 -0.75 -6.77 -11.37
C SER A 109 -1.61 -6.88 -10.11
N VAL A 110 -1.00 -7.13 -8.94
CA VAL A 110 -1.73 -7.18 -7.66
C VAL A 110 -2.17 -5.79 -7.20
N VAL A 111 -1.35 -4.74 -7.39
CA VAL A 111 -1.77 -3.34 -7.14
C VAL A 111 -3.05 -3.03 -7.92
N ARG A 112 -3.08 -3.37 -9.21
CA ARG A 112 -4.26 -3.19 -10.07
C ARG A 112 -5.47 -3.96 -9.53
N ARG A 113 -5.29 -5.22 -9.13
CA ARG A 113 -6.36 -6.06 -8.55
C ARG A 113 -6.94 -5.45 -7.28
N ILE A 114 -6.09 -4.96 -6.39
CA ILE A 114 -6.52 -4.29 -5.16
C ILE A 114 -7.31 -3.03 -5.48
N ASN A 115 -6.80 -2.16 -6.36
CA ASN A 115 -7.48 -0.95 -6.77
C ASN A 115 -8.85 -1.24 -7.41
N GLN A 116 -8.98 -2.29 -8.24
CA GLN A 116 -10.27 -2.69 -8.82
C GLN A 116 -11.27 -3.15 -7.77
N ALA A 117 -10.83 -3.86 -6.73
CA ALA A 117 -11.69 -4.25 -5.61
C ALA A 117 -12.18 -3.04 -4.81
N LEU A 118 -11.28 -2.08 -4.53
CA LEU A 118 -11.65 -0.84 -3.83
C LEU A 118 -12.59 0.04 -4.67
N LEU A 119 -12.36 0.16 -5.98
CA LEU A 119 -13.27 0.84 -6.89
C LEU A 119 -14.66 0.18 -6.91
N ARG A 120 -14.72 -1.16 -6.92
CA ARG A 120 -15.99 -1.88 -6.87
C ARG A 120 -16.73 -1.61 -5.56
N ALA A 121 -16.03 -1.62 -4.43
CA ALA A 121 -16.61 -1.30 -3.13
C ALA A 121 -17.16 0.15 -3.09
N ASP A 122 -16.45 1.11 -3.66
CA ASP A 122 -16.92 2.49 -3.81
C ASP A 122 -18.18 2.59 -4.68
N GLN A 123 -18.20 1.88 -5.81
CA GLN A 123 -19.38 1.85 -6.71
C GLN A 123 -20.61 1.25 -6.02
N ILE A 124 -20.45 0.16 -5.28
CA ILE A 124 -21.53 -0.48 -4.52
C ILE A 124 -22.10 0.48 -3.48
N GLU A 125 -21.24 1.05 -2.64
CA GLU A 125 -21.69 1.99 -1.59
C GLU A 125 -22.32 3.25 -2.18
N THR A 126 -21.79 3.75 -3.29
CA THR A 126 -22.36 4.93 -3.99
C THR A 126 -23.73 4.63 -4.56
N ALA A 127 -23.92 3.49 -5.23
CA ALA A 127 -25.21 3.08 -5.78
C ALA A 127 -26.25 2.90 -4.67
N GLU A 128 -25.90 2.22 -3.58
CA GLU A 128 -26.79 2.03 -2.43
C GLU A 128 -27.22 3.36 -1.79
N ARG A 129 -26.27 4.29 -1.62
CA ARG A 129 -26.55 5.63 -1.08
C ARG A 129 -27.46 6.45 -1.99
N MET A 130 -27.26 6.36 -3.30
CA MET A 130 -28.14 7.09 -4.25
C MET A 130 -29.54 6.51 -4.27
N ARG A 131 -29.71 5.18 -4.20
CA ARG A 131 -31.03 4.54 -4.05
C ARG A 131 -31.77 5.02 -2.80
N ALA A 132 -31.09 5.01 -1.65
CA ALA A 132 -31.68 5.46 -0.39
C ALA A 132 -32.13 6.94 -0.45
N LYS A 133 -31.37 7.82 -1.12
CA LYS A 133 -31.76 9.22 -1.33
C LYS A 133 -33.00 9.36 -2.21
N ASN A 134 -33.06 8.62 -3.31
CA ASN A 134 -34.19 8.66 -4.25
C ASN A 134 -35.47 8.11 -3.60
N ALA A 135 -35.37 7.05 -2.80
CA ALA A 135 -36.52 6.52 -2.06
C ALA A 135 -37.10 7.55 -1.08
N ASN A 136 -36.23 8.27 -0.35
CA ASN A 136 -36.64 9.32 0.60
C ASN A 136 -37.23 10.55 -0.10
N SER A 137 -36.75 10.93 -1.29
CA SER A 137 -37.29 12.07 -2.07
C SER A 137 -38.67 11.77 -2.63
N ASN A 138 -38.93 10.54 -3.08
CA ASN A 138 -40.24 10.13 -3.58
C ASN A 138 -41.28 9.96 -2.46
N GLY A 139 -40.86 9.70 -1.21
CA GLY A 139 -41.74 9.68 -0.05
C GLY A 139 -42.28 11.05 0.37
N HIS A 140 -41.65 12.15 -0.05
CA HIS A 140 -42.06 13.54 0.25
C HIS A 140 -42.82 14.20 -0.90
N ALA A 141 -42.91 13.58 -2.09
CA ALA A 141 -43.55 14.16 -3.27
C ALA A 141 -45.08 14.01 -3.31
N ASN A 142 -45.72 13.41 -2.31
CA ASN A 142 -47.17 13.32 -2.18
C ASN A 142 -47.81 14.45 -1.32
N GLY A 143 -47.14 15.58 -1.22
CA GLY A 143 -47.68 16.77 -0.53
C GLY A 143 -47.09 18.06 -1.08
N SER A 144 -47.96 18.77 -1.86
CA SER A 144 -47.86 20.18 -2.31
C SER A 144 -46.93 20.52 -3.49
N ASP A 145 -47.58 21.00 -4.53
CA ASP A 145 -47.07 21.84 -5.64
C ASP A 145 -46.36 23.10 -5.13
N ALA A 146 -45.15 23.36 -5.61
CA ALA A 146 -44.67 24.74 -5.85
C ALA A 146 -43.35 24.76 -6.67
N ALA A 147 -43.49 25.36 -7.84
CA ALA A 147 -42.55 26.17 -8.67
C ALA A 147 -41.04 25.86 -8.68
N ALA A 148 -40.59 25.54 -9.92
CA ALA A 148 -39.21 25.50 -10.37
C ALA A 148 -38.58 26.91 -10.42
N THR A 149 -37.34 27.04 -10.00
CA THR A 149 -36.40 28.03 -10.49
C THR A 149 -35.05 27.39 -10.83
N ASN A 150 -34.66 27.52 -12.10
CA ASN A 150 -33.35 27.14 -12.63
C ASN A 150 -32.24 28.01 -12.03
N GLY A 151 -31.17 27.35 -11.52
CA GLY A 151 -29.93 28.02 -11.15
C GLY A 151 -28.73 27.15 -11.49
N ASN A 152 -28.07 27.48 -12.62
CA ASN A 152 -26.75 26.96 -12.96
C ASN A 152 -25.71 27.41 -11.93
N GLY A 153 -25.16 26.49 -11.20
CA GLY A 153 -24.05 26.71 -10.28
C GLY A 153 -22.99 25.61 -10.43
N ALA A 154 -21.83 25.99 -10.96
CA ALA A 154 -20.66 25.12 -11.06
C ALA A 154 -20.24 24.60 -9.67
N ALA A 155 -20.22 23.29 -9.53
CA ALA A 155 -19.80 22.62 -8.32
C ALA A 155 -18.28 22.76 -8.12
N LYS A 156 -17.88 23.49 -7.10
CA LYS A 156 -16.54 23.44 -6.52
C LYS A 156 -16.41 22.12 -5.74
N ALA A 157 -15.45 21.30 -6.13
CA ALA A 157 -15.05 20.12 -5.36
C ALA A 157 -14.34 20.57 -4.06
N ASN A 158 -15.08 20.70 -2.97
CA ASN A 158 -14.53 20.74 -1.63
C ASN A 158 -14.95 19.46 -0.90
N GLY A 159 -13.95 18.67 -0.50
CA GLY A 159 -14.14 17.42 0.21
C GLY A 159 -14.71 17.60 1.60
N ASN A 160 -16.04 17.59 1.71
CA ASN A 160 -16.75 17.28 2.93
C ASN A 160 -17.93 16.39 2.54
N GLY A 161 -17.73 15.08 2.76
CA GLY A 161 -18.74 14.07 2.48
C GLY A 161 -19.95 14.23 3.39
N ALA A 162 -21.14 14.19 2.80
CA ALA A 162 -22.39 14.12 3.55
C ALA A 162 -22.47 12.80 4.33
N ALA A 163 -22.89 12.85 5.59
CA ALA A 163 -23.05 11.68 6.46
C ALA A 163 -24.07 10.68 5.87
N ASN A 164 -23.81 9.38 6.02
CA ASN A 164 -24.75 8.30 5.75
C ASN A 164 -25.96 8.43 6.68
N GLY A 165 -27.11 7.80 6.34
CA GLY A 165 -28.32 7.84 7.13
C GLY A 165 -28.19 7.42 8.61
N ASN A 166 -27.02 6.90 9.04
CA ASN A 166 -26.59 6.64 10.40
C ASN A 166 -25.58 7.66 10.95
N GLY A 167 -25.40 8.82 10.32
CA GLY A 167 -24.55 9.90 10.85
C GLY A 167 -23.04 9.71 10.63
N THR A 168 -22.56 8.67 9.96
CA THR A 168 -21.16 8.46 9.67
C THR A 168 -20.74 9.11 8.33
N ALA A 169 -19.59 9.78 8.30
CA ALA A 169 -19.02 10.33 7.08
C ALA A 169 -18.78 9.21 6.02
N PRO A 170 -18.91 9.51 4.70
CA PRO A 170 -18.64 8.53 3.66
C PRO A 170 -17.22 7.97 3.80
N ARG A 171 -17.10 6.66 3.65
CA ARG A 171 -15.80 5.97 3.71
C ARG A 171 -14.97 6.34 2.48
N HIS A 172 -13.71 6.61 2.68
CA HIS A 172 -12.78 6.81 1.58
C HIS A 172 -12.19 5.46 1.15
N TRP A 173 -12.78 4.85 0.13
CA TRP A 173 -12.42 3.52 -0.34
C TRP A 173 -11.04 3.42 -0.96
N LEU A 174 -10.58 4.45 -1.68
CA LEU A 174 -9.30 4.44 -2.38
C LEU A 174 -8.15 4.72 -1.41
N ALA A 175 -7.88 3.75 -0.53
CA ALA A 175 -6.73 3.80 0.36
C ALA A 175 -5.43 3.74 -0.45
N PRO A 176 -4.44 4.62 -0.18
CA PRO A 176 -3.17 4.61 -0.88
C PRO A 176 -2.40 3.30 -0.64
N ILE A 177 -1.82 2.74 -1.71
CA ILE A 177 -1.04 1.51 -1.69
C ILE A 177 0.43 1.86 -1.74
N MET A 178 1.22 1.40 -0.74
CA MET A 178 2.68 1.34 -0.82
C MET A 178 3.09 -0.05 -1.33
N ALA A 179 3.77 -0.10 -2.46
CA ALA A 179 4.09 -1.34 -3.17
C ALA A 179 5.60 -1.65 -3.15
N ASP A 180 5.92 -2.92 -3.11
CA ASP A 180 7.26 -3.49 -3.11
C ASP A 180 7.82 -3.59 -4.53
N ALA A 181 8.94 -2.93 -4.82
CA ALA A 181 9.67 -3.07 -6.07
C ALA A 181 10.95 -3.91 -5.92
N GLU A 182 11.12 -4.59 -4.78
CA GLU A 182 12.31 -5.41 -4.51
C GLU A 182 13.60 -4.59 -4.71
N ALA A 183 14.64 -5.20 -5.27
CA ALA A 183 15.86 -4.50 -5.69
C ALA A 183 15.76 -3.92 -7.13
N GLY A 184 14.54 -3.78 -7.69
CA GLY A 184 14.30 -3.20 -9.01
C GLY A 184 14.41 -4.18 -10.18
N PHE A 185 14.55 -5.50 -9.93
CA PHE A 185 14.63 -6.57 -10.94
C PHE A 185 15.73 -6.39 -12.01
N GLY A 186 16.80 -5.69 -11.66
CA GLY A 186 17.93 -5.45 -12.54
C GLY A 186 18.60 -4.10 -12.30
N GLY A 187 18.96 -3.42 -13.39
CA GLY A 187 19.61 -2.11 -13.33
C GLY A 187 18.62 -0.92 -13.31
N PRO A 188 19.14 0.33 -13.43
CA PRO A 188 18.31 1.53 -13.40
C PRO A 188 17.20 1.57 -14.45
N LEU A 189 17.41 1.00 -15.64
CA LEU A 189 16.37 0.94 -16.68
C LEU A 189 15.23 0.00 -16.31
N ASN A 190 15.54 -1.12 -15.63
CA ASN A 190 14.52 -2.01 -15.10
C ASN A 190 13.69 -1.31 -14.01
N ALA A 191 14.34 -0.59 -13.10
CA ALA A 191 13.68 0.19 -12.06
C ALA A 191 12.79 1.31 -12.65
N PHE A 192 13.25 1.96 -13.72
CA PHE A 192 12.47 2.97 -14.45
C PHE A 192 11.16 2.37 -15.02
N GLU A 193 11.25 1.25 -15.75
CA GLU A 193 10.07 0.61 -16.34
C GLU A 193 9.16 -0.02 -15.28
N LEU A 194 9.73 -0.63 -14.23
CA LEU A 194 8.95 -1.15 -13.11
C LEU A 194 8.15 -0.03 -12.41
N MET A 195 8.78 1.12 -12.16
CA MET A 195 8.10 2.27 -11.56
C MET A 195 6.95 2.78 -12.43
N LYS A 196 7.12 2.81 -13.76
CA LYS A 196 6.01 3.13 -14.68
C LYS A 196 4.86 2.14 -14.52
N GLY A 197 5.15 0.84 -14.53
CA GLY A 197 4.14 -0.20 -14.32
C GLY A 197 3.41 -0.08 -12.98
N MET A 198 4.11 0.30 -11.90
CA MET A 198 3.51 0.60 -10.59
C MET A 198 2.54 1.79 -10.65
N ILE A 199 2.93 2.87 -11.33
CA ILE A 199 2.09 4.06 -11.50
C ILE A 199 0.86 3.73 -12.35
N GLU A 200 1.01 3.01 -13.45
CA GLU A 200 -0.10 2.55 -14.29
C GLU A 200 -1.09 1.68 -13.52
N ALA A 201 -0.61 0.88 -12.60
CA ALA A 201 -1.43 0.06 -11.71
C ALA A 201 -2.13 0.87 -10.60
N GLY A 202 -1.67 2.11 -10.32
CA GLY A 202 -2.25 3.00 -9.32
C GLY A 202 -1.55 2.96 -7.95
N ALA A 203 -0.26 2.61 -7.88
CA ALA A 203 0.52 2.69 -6.64
C ALA A 203 0.72 4.14 -6.18
N ALA A 204 0.52 4.39 -4.89
CA ALA A 204 0.73 5.70 -4.25
C ALA A 204 2.19 5.92 -3.85
N ALA A 205 2.84 4.87 -3.42
CA ALA A 205 4.25 4.83 -3.06
C ALA A 205 4.88 3.53 -3.52
N VAL A 206 6.19 3.57 -3.78
CA VAL A 206 6.97 2.40 -4.19
C VAL A 206 8.29 2.41 -3.42
N HIS A 207 8.65 1.30 -2.81
CA HIS A 207 9.96 1.15 -2.21
C HIS A 207 10.88 0.28 -3.05
N PHE A 208 12.16 0.65 -3.04
CA PHE A 208 13.28 -0.10 -3.59
C PHE A 208 14.29 -0.38 -2.49
N GLU A 209 15.04 -1.46 -2.61
CA GLU A 209 16.08 -1.84 -1.65
C GLU A 209 17.47 -1.93 -2.28
N ASP A 210 18.51 -1.71 -1.48
CA ASP A 210 19.90 -1.62 -1.93
C ASP A 210 20.63 -2.97 -2.08
N GLN A 211 19.87 -4.06 -2.19
CA GLN A 211 20.41 -5.39 -2.48
C GLN A 211 20.72 -5.57 -3.99
N LEU A 212 21.64 -6.47 -4.28
CA LEU A 212 21.86 -6.95 -5.66
C LEU A 212 20.66 -7.80 -6.10
N SER A 213 20.00 -7.43 -7.19
CA SER A 213 18.76 -8.09 -7.66
C SER A 213 18.93 -9.60 -7.89
N SER A 214 20.08 -10.04 -8.44
CA SER A 214 20.34 -11.46 -8.70
C SER A 214 20.62 -12.29 -7.43
N GLU A 215 21.00 -11.64 -6.34
CA GLU A 215 21.33 -12.26 -5.05
C GLU A 215 20.40 -11.80 -3.93
N LYS A 216 19.25 -11.26 -4.27
CA LYS A 216 18.27 -10.73 -3.33
C LYS A 216 17.82 -11.81 -2.34
N LYS A 217 17.76 -11.44 -1.08
CA LYS A 217 17.27 -12.27 0.03
C LYS A 217 16.19 -11.51 0.81
N CYS A 218 15.26 -12.24 1.40
CA CYS A 218 14.32 -11.68 2.38
C CYS A 218 15.07 -10.94 3.49
N GLY A 219 14.51 -9.85 3.96
CA GLY A 219 15.13 -8.96 4.95
C GLY A 219 15.69 -9.64 6.20
N HIS A 220 15.11 -10.78 6.60
CA HIS A 220 15.50 -11.52 7.80
C HIS A 220 16.42 -12.72 7.53
N LEU A 221 16.82 -12.95 6.28
CA LEU A 221 17.75 -14.01 5.89
C LEU A 221 19.18 -13.48 5.81
N GLY A 222 20.14 -14.36 6.06
CA GLY A 222 21.56 -14.09 5.82
C GLY A 222 21.93 -14.13 4.35
N GLY A 223 23.18 -13.73 4.02
CA GLY A 223 23.72 -13.81 2.67
C GLY A 223 23.29 -12.66 1.75
N LYS A 224 22.79 -11.55 2.31
CA LYS A 224 22.47 -10.34 1.54
C LYS A 224 23.75 -9.74 0.95
N VAL A 225 23.66 -9.39 -0.33
CA VAL A 225 24.71 -8.68 -1.07
C VAL A 225 24.17 -7.29 -1.44
N LEU A 226 24.82 -6.24 -0.96
CA LEU A 226 24.47 -4.87 -1.32
C LEU A 226 25.12 -4.46 -2.66
N ILE A 227 24.48 -3.54 -3.35
CA ILE A 227 25.13 -2.76 -4.41
C ILE A 227 25.80 -1.51 -3.82
N PRO A 228 26.80 -0.90 -4.48
CA PRO A 228 27.39 0.36 -4.02
C PRO A 228 26.34 1.44 -3.81
N THR A 229 26.52 2.28 -2.79
CA THR A 229 25.64 3.39 -2.45
C THR A 229 25.28 4.25 -3.67
N SER A 230 26.27 4.59 -4.50
CA SER A 230 26.05 5.35 -5.74
C SER A 230 25.19 4.61 -6.78
N HIS A 231 25.26 3.29 -6.82
CA HIS A 231 24.43 2.49 -7.74
C HIS A 231 22.97 2.49 -7.31
N PHE A 232 22.71 2.34 -6.00
CA PHE A 232 21.34 2.43 -5.51
C PHE A 232 20.75 3.83 -5.65
N ILE A 233 21.54 4.90 -5.48
CA ILE A 233 21.10 6.26 -5.80
C ILE A 233 20.63 6.36 -7.26
N ARG A 234 21.32 5.73 -8.22
CA ARG A 234 20.86 5.72 -9.62
C ARG A 234 19.53 4.99 -9.80
N THR A 235 19.27 3.93 -9.03
CA THR A 235 17.95 3.25 -9.00
C THR A 235 16.87 4.21 -8.50
N LEU A 236 17.11 4.93 -7.41
CA LEU A 236 16.17 5.93 -6.88
C LEU A 236 15.92 7.09 -7.86
N VAL A 237 16.97 7.56 -8.52
CA VAL A 237 16.87 8.60 -9.56
C VAL A 237 16.08 8.10 -10.77
N ALA A 238 16.28 6.85 -11.19
CA ALA A 238 15.51 6.25 -12.28
C ALA A 238 14.02 6.14 -11.94
N ALA A 239 13.68 5.70 -10.72
CA ALA A 239 12.32 5.67 -10.25
C ALA A 239 11.69 7.07 -10.18
N ARG A 240 12.44 8.09 -9.71
CA ARG A 240 11.98 9.47 -9.68
C ARG A 240 11.76 10.02 -11.10
N LEU A 241 12.67 9.75 -12.01
CA LEU A 241 12.52 10.15 -13.41
C LEU A 241 11.29 9.53 -14.05
N ALA A 242 10.99 8.26 -13.77
CA ALA A 242 9.78 7.60 -14.25
C ALA A 242 8.52 8.32 -13.73
N ALA A 243 8.48 8.65 -12.45
CA ALA A 243 7.35 9.38 -11.85
C ALA A 243 7.18 10.78 -12.47
N ASP A 244 8.28 11.51 -12.69
CA ASP A 244 8.26 12.83 -13.33
C ASP A 244 7.86 12.74 -14.82
N VAL A 245 8.32 11.74 -15.56
CA VAL A 245 7.91 11.50 -16.96
C VAL A 245 6.42 11.20 -17.05
N MET A 246 5.87 10.40 -16.13
CA MET A 246 4.45 10.08 -16.08
C MET A 246 3.59 11.18 -15.41
N ASP A 247 4.22 12.25 -14.91
CA ASP A 247 3.57 13.39 -14.27
C ASP A 247 2.73 13.00 -13.05
N VAL A 248 3.23 12.07 -12.23
CA VAL A 248 2.56 11.59 -11.00
C VAL A 248 3.49 11.79 -9.80
N PRO A 249 3.02 12.39 -8.68
CA PRO A 249 3.86 12.65 -7.50
C PRO A 249 4.02 11.40 -6.62
N THR A 250 4.21 10.22 -7.22
CA THR A 250 4.38 8.95 -6.51
C THR A 250 5.54 9.04 -5.52
N LEU A 251 5.31 8.58 -4.28
CA LEU A 251 6.33 8.60 -3.26
C LEU A 251 7.34 7.48 -3.49
N ILE A 252 8.61 7.77 -3.25
CA ILE A 252 9.70 6.81 -3.30
C ILE A 252 10.21 6.57 -1.89
N VAL A 253 10.31 5.30 -1.50
CA VAL A 253 10.90 4.88 -0.23
C VAL A 253 12.21 4.16 -0.52
N ALA A 254 13.29 4.63 0.06
CA ALA A 254 14.59 3.96 -0.01
C ALA A 254 14.75 3.04 1.19
N ARG A 255 14.78 1.72 0.93
CA ARG A 255 15.10 0.72 1.93
C ARG A 255 16.59 0.42 1.90
N THR A 256 17.23 0.32 3.07
CA THR A 256 18.56 -0.23 3.21
C THR A 256 18.53 -1.51 4.04
N ASP A 257 19.24 -2.51 3.58
CA ASP A 257 19.48 -3.78 4.26
C ASP A 257 20.86 -3.85 4.93
N ALA A 258 21.56 -2.70 5.02
CA ALA A 258 22.95 -2.62 5.44
C ALA A 258 23.18 -2.97 6.91
N ASP A 259 22.15 -2.96 7.76
CA ASP A 259 22.28 -3.38 9.14
C ASP A 259 22.73 -4.86 9.22
N SER A 260 22.03 -5.75 8.52
CA SER A 260 22.34 -7.19 8.55
C SER A 260 23.20 -7.69 7.40
N ALA A 261 23.39 -6.90 6.33
CA ALA A 261 24.22 -7.31 5.19
C ALA A 261 25.71 -7.39 5.57
N ARG A 262 26.41 -8.35 4.96
CA ARG A 262 27.83 -8.60 5.20
C ARG A 262 28.65 -8.62 3.90
N LEU A 263 28.01 -8.33 2.77
CA LEU A 263 28.63 -8.37 1.45
C LEU A 263 28.19 -7.14 0.62
N VAL A 264 29.10 -6.66 -0.22
CA VAL A 264 28.83 -5.64 -1.24
C VAL A 264 29.54 -5.99 -2.54
N THR A 265 28.94 -5.65 -3.67
CA THR A 265 29.46 -6.05 -5.00
C THR A 265 30.77 -5.37 -5.40
N SER A 266 31.04 -4.15 -4.91
CA SER A 266 32.20 -3.35 -5.34
C SER A 266 32.59 -2.30 -4.30
N ASP A 267 33.87 -1.91 -4.29
CA ASP A 267 34.49 -0.88 -3.46
C ASP A 267 34.55 0.49 -4.14
N ILE A 268 33.84 0.67 -5.24
CA ILE A 268 33.90 1.89 -6.06
C ILE A 268 33.43 3.14 -5.32
N ASP A 269 32.47 2.99 -4.39
CA ASP A 269 31.91 4.11 -3.64
C ASP A 269 32.73 4.36 -2.36
N PRO A 270 33.31 5.56 -2.19
CA PRO A 270 34.09 5.86 -0.99
C PRO A 270 33.29 5.81 0.30
N ARG A 271 31.98 6.03 0.26
CA ARG A 271 31.07 5.97 1.43
C ARG A 271 30.93 4.57 2.00
N ASP A 272 31.12 3.53 1.17
CA ASP A 272 31.01 2.13 1.59
C ASP A 272 32.34 1.60 2.13
N ARG A 273 33.48 2.23 1.79
CA ARG A 273 34.83 1.71 2.10
C ARG A 273 35.13 1.60 3.58
N GLU A 274 34.62 2.52 4.40
CA GLU A 274 34.84 2.49 5.86
C GLU A 274 34.22 1.24 6.54
N PHE A 275 33.24 0.61 5.88
CA PHE A 275 32.57 -0.59 6.37
C PHE A 275 33.13 -1.88 5.77
N MET A 276 34.12 -1.80 4.88
CA MET A 276 34.73 -2.97 4.24
C MET A 276 35.86 -3.55 5.11
N THR A 277 35.96 -4.89 5.14
CA THR A 277 37.00 -5.59 5.88
C THR A 277 38.30 -5.77 5.09
N GLY A 278 38.28 -5.52 3.79
CA GLY A 278 39.39 -5.82 2.88
C GLY A 278 39.39 -7.24 2.31
N GLU A 279 38.54 -8.12 2.83
CA GLU A 279 38.42 -9.51 2.37
C GLU A 279 37.37 -9.63 1.25
N ARG A 280 37.49 -10.72 0.45
CA ARG A 280 36.52 -11.09 -0.58
C ARG A 280 36.02 -12.51 -0.42
N THR A 281 34.82 -12.76 -0.95
CA THR A 281 34.29 -14.10 -1.12
C THR A 281 34.88 -14.75 -2.40
N PRO A 282 34.77 -16.08 -2.57
CA PRO A 282 35.16 -16.74 -3.82
C PRO A 282 34.42 -16.21 -5.06
N GLU A 283 33.19 -15.71 -4.91
CA GLU A 283 32.41 -15.06 -5.98
C GLU A 283 32.90 -13.64 -6.31
N GLY A 284 33.81 -13.09 -5.50
CA GLY A 284 34.40 -11.78 -5.70
C GLY A 284 33.72 -10.63 -4.96
N PHE A 285 32.69 -10.87 -4.17
CA PHE A 285 32.05 -9.84 -3.34
C PHE A 285 32.97 -9.39 -2.21
N PHE A 286 32.96 -8.11 -1.91
CA PHE A 286 33.67 -7.57 -0.76
C PHE A 286 32.94 -7.87 0.53
N ARG A 287 33.66 -8.28 1.57
CA ARG A 287 33.11 -8.42 2.91
C ARG A 287 32.99 -7.07 3.60
N MET A 288 31.93 -6.89 4.35
CA MET A 288 31.67 -5.66 5.12
C MET A 288 31.18 -5.97 6.53
N THR A 289 31.35 -5.02 7.43
CA THR A 289 30.91 -5.15 8.84
C THR A 289 29.39 -5.02 8.99
N GLY A 290 28.72 -4.24 8.11
CA GLY A 290 27.33 -3.90 8.26
C GLY A 290 27.02 -3.14 9.56
N GLY A 291 25.82 -3.32 10.08
CA GLY A 291 25.38 -2.73 11.34
C GLY A 291 24.72 -1.36 11.18
N ILE A 292 24.15 -0.87 12.29
CA ILE A 292 23.33 0.35 12.30
C ILE A 292 24.09 1.59 11.76
N LYS A 293 25.38 1.70 12.01
CA LYS A 293 26.19 2.81 11.50
C LYS A 293 26.29 2.80 9.97
N CYS A 294 26.46 1.61 9.41
CA CYS A 294 26.45 1.44 7.95
C CYS A 294 25.09 1.80 7.36
N ALA A 295 24.01 1.34 8.00
CA ALA A 295 22.64 1.67 7.60
C ALA A 295 22.38 3.19 7.67
N ILE A 296 22.83 3.89 8.70
CA ILE A 296 22.72 5.35 8.85
C ILE A 296 23.49 6.07 7.74
N ALA A 297 24.74 5.67 7.47
CA ALA A 297 25.56 6.29 6.42
C ALA A 297 24.89 6.19 5.05
N ARG A 298 24.38 5.01 4.70
CA ARG A 298 23.61 4.79 3.47
C ARG A 298 22.30 5.56 3.46
N ALA A 299 21.53 5.53 4.56
CA ALA A 299 20.28 6.26 4.70
C ALA A 299 20.45 7.76 4.44
N ARG A 300 21.50 8.39 4.98
CA ARG A 300 21.85 9.79 4.72
C ARG A 300 22.15 10.03 3.25
N ALA A 301 22.88 9.12 2.60
CA ALA A 301 23.19 9.23 1.17
C ALA A 301 21.93 9.11 0.28
N TYR A 302 20.91 8.35 0.71
CA TYR A 302 19.65 8.15 -0.01
C TYR A 302 18.63 9.25 0.26
N ALA A 303 18.69 9.91 1.43
CA ALA A 303 17.71 10.90 1.86
C ALA A 303 17.39 12.00 0.85
N PRO A 304 18.35 12.56 0.05
CA PRO A 304 18.04 13.54 -0.98
C PRO A 304 17.25 12.99 -2.17
N TYR A 305 17.16 11.68 -2.36
CA TYR A 305 16.56 11.02 -3.54
C TYR A 305 15.25 10.30 -3.24
N ALA A 306 14.88 10.16 -1.97
CA ALA A 306 13.67 9.46 -1.54
C ALA A 306 12.80 10.32 -0.63
N ASP A 307 11.50 10.05 -0.62
CA ASP A 307 10.54 10.73 0.24
C ASP A 307 10.59 10.18 1.68
N LEU A 308 10.72 8.87 1.81
CA LEU A 308 10.88 8.18 3.07
C LEU A 308 12.16 7.32 3.04
N ILE A 309 12.69 7.06 4.23
CA ILE A 309 13.80 6.11 4.43
C ILE A 309 13.32 4.97 5.31
N TRP A 310 13.73 3.77 4.97
CA TRP A 310 13.45 2.54 5.72
C TRP A 310 14.74 1.75 5.94
N CYS A 311 15.07 1.45 7.19
CA CYS A 311 16.08 0.48 7.57
C CYS A 311 15.40 -0.85 7.88
N GLU A 312 15.78 -1.92 7.19
CA GLU A 312 15.34 -3.27 7.57
C GLU A 312 16.11 -3.75 8.77
N THR A 313 15.40 -4.11 9.84
CA THR A 313 15.94 -4.55 11.12
C THR A 313 15.68 -6.05 11.37
N SER A 314 16.39 -6.65 12.32
CA SER A 314 16.30 -8.08 12.61
C SER A 314 15.44 -8.41 13.83
N THR A 315 15.25 -7.45 14.72
CA THR A 315 14.48 -7.57 15.98
C THR A 315 13.71 -6.28 16.26
N PRO A 316 12.62 -6.32 17.05
CA PRO A 316 11.90 -5.13 17.44
C PRO A 316 12.65 -4.42 18.59
N ASP A 317 13.55 -3.49 18.26
CA ASP A 317 14.37 -2.74 19.21
C ASP A 317 14.13 -1.22 19.06
N LEU A 318 13.49 -0.61 20.07
CA LEU A 318 13.26 0.85 20.10
C LEU A 318 14.54 1.66 20.27
N LYS A 319 15.59 1.09 20.85
CA LYS A 319 16.88 1.77 21.00
C LYS A 319 17.59 1.86 19.66
N GLU A 320 17.62 0.77 18.91
CA GLU A 320 18.17 0.72 17.56
C GLU A 320 17.38 1.65 16.62
N ALA A 321 16.03 1.59 16.70
CA ALA A 321 15.16 2.49 15.93
C ALA A 321 15.44 3.97 16.24
N ARG A 322 15.70 4.32 17.50
CA ARG A 322 16.06 5.69 17.91
C ARG A 322 17.42 6.09 17.37
N GLU A 323 18.44 5.23 17.49
CA GLU A 323 19.78 5.49 16.97
C GLU A 323 19.74 5.75 15.44
N PHE A 324 18.97 4.96 14.71
CA PHE A 324 18.78 5.17 13.29
C PHE A 324 18.09 6.51 12.97
N ALA A 325 16.98 6.78 13.65
CA ALA A 325 16.22 8.01 13.44
C ALA A 325 17.05 9.26 13.75
N GLU A 326 17.72 9.31 14.91
CA GLU A 326 18.62 10.40 15.31
C GLU A 326 19.78 10.54 14.32
N GLY A 327 20.33 9.41 13.87
CA GLY A 327 21.39 9.39 12.85
C GLY A 327 20.96 10.04 11.56
N VAL A 328 19.78 9.75 11.04
CA VAL A 328 19.25 10.36 9.81
C VAL A 328 18.87 11.83 10.04
N HIS A 329 18.17 12.11 11.13
CA HIS A 329 17.63 13.45 11.42
C HIS A 329 18.73 14.47 11.79
N ALA A 330 19.90 14.04 12.22
CA ALA A 330 21.05 14.94 12.42
C ALA A 330 21.42 15.72 11.16
N GLU A 331 21.20 15.14 9.98
CA GLU A 331 21.51 15.78 8.69
C GLU A 331 20.23 16.18 7.92
N TYR A 332 19.15 15.39 8.06
CA TYR A 332 17.86 15.60 7.40
C TYR A 332 16.72 15.65 8.42
N PRO A 333 16.55 16.74 9.18
CA PRO A 333 15.64 16.79 10.34
C PRO A 333 14.16 16.52 10.03
N SER A 334 13.73 16.79 8.79
CA SER A 334 12.34 16.57 8.35
C SER A 334 12.12 15.30 7.56
N LYS A 335 13.15 14.43 7.43
CA LYS A 335 13.02 13.20 6.64
C LYS A 335 12.04 12.24 7.29
N LEU A 336 11.04 11.81 6.53
CA LEU A 336 10.08 10.82 6.96
C LEU A 336 10.71 9.43 6.97
N LEU A 337 10.38 8.64 7.98
CA LEU A 337 10.86 7.27 8.14
C LEU A 337 9.70 6.27 8.03
N ALA A 338 10.03 5.07 7.55
CA ALA A 338 9.13 3.92 7.53
C ALA A 338 9.70 2.77 8.38
N TYR A 339 8.82 1.98 9.01
CA TYR A 339 9.21 0.86 9.86
C TYR A 339 8.38 -0.39 9.56
N ASN A 340 9.07 -1.50 9.30
CA ASN A 340 8.47 -2.81 9.18
C ASN A 340 8.28 -3.42 10.57
N CYS A 341 7.05 -3.45 11.07
CA CYS A 341 6.65 -4.24 12.23
C CYS A 341 6.56 -5.71 11.85
N SER A 342 7.71 -6.31 11.52
CA SER A 342 7.80 -7.59 10.86
C SER A 342 7.11 -8.73 11.62
N PRO A 343 6.35 -9.60 10.92
CA PRO A 343 5.85 -10.84 11.49
C PRO A 343 6.94 -11.89 11.72
N SER A 344 8.15 -11.69 11.18
CA SER A 344 9.33 -12.51 11.48
C SER A 344 9.89 -12.26 12.88
N PHE A 345 9.50 -11.16 13.52
CA PHE A 345 9.83 -10.91 14.91
C PHE A 345 8.95 -11.75 15.83
N ASN A 346 9.55 -12.43 16.79
CA ASN A 346 8.77 -12.99 17.89
C ASN A 346 8.59 -11.89 18.95
N TRP A 347 7.55 -11.08 18.78
CA TRP A 347 7.26 -9.90 19.60
C TRP A 347 7.24 -10.20 21.10
N LYS A 348 6.51 -11.25 21.50
CA LYS A 348 6.38 -11.68 22.90
C LYS A 348 7.67 -12.25 23.51
N LYS A 349 8.55 -12.81 22.68
CA LYS A 349 9.87 -13.26 23.14
C LYS A 349 10.81 -12.08 23.43
N ASN A 350 10.69 -11.01 22.66
CA ASN A 350 11.61 -9.87 22.71
C ASN A 350 11.13 -8.75 23.64
N LEU A 351 9.81 -8.57 23.80
CA LEU A 351 9.22 -7.42 24.46
C LEU A 351 8.09 -7.85 25.40
N ASP A 352 7.90 -7.09 26.49
CA ASP A 352 6.74 -7.21 27.36
C ASP A 352 5.48 -6.57 26.73
N ASP A 353 4.32 -6.86 27.30
CA ASP A 353 3.02 -6.40 26.79
C ASP A 353 2.89 -4.88 26.80
N LYS A 354 3.47 -4.21 27.79
CA LYS A 354 3.43 -2.75 27.90
C LYS A 354 4.22 -2.10 26.77
N THR A 355 5.41 -2.60 26.52
CA THR A 355 6.27 -2.12 25.43
C THR A 355 5.64 -2.41 24.08
N ILE A 356 5.07 -3.60 23.87
CA ILE A 356 4.33 -3.94 22.62
C ILE A 356 3.18 -2.95 22.39
N ALA A 357 2.40 -2.65 23.42
CA ALA A 357 1.24 -1.76 23.30
C ALA A 357 1.60 -0.31 22.94
N THR A 358 2.80 0.16 23.32
CA THR A 358 3.26 1.54 23.03
C THR A 358 4.24 1.63 21.87
N PHE A 359 4.73 0.50 21.35
CA PHE A 359 5.83 0.42 20.39
C PHE A 359 5.63 1.33 19.17
N GLN A 360 4.46 1.25 18.52
CA GLN A 360 4.16 2.04 17.33
C GLN A 360 4.02 3.54 17.64
N LYS A 361 3.56 3.91 18.82
CA LYS A 361 3.48 5.31 19.26
C LYS A 361 4.88 5.88 19.49
N GLU A 362 5.77 5.11 20.10
CA GLU A 362 7.16 5.53 20.29
C GLU A 362 7.90 5.67 18.96
N LEU A 363 7.70 4.76 18.02
CA LEU A 363 8.21 4.91 16.66
C LEU A 363 7.71 6.20 15.99
N ALA A 364 6.42 6.50 16.14
CA ALA A 364 5.84 7.73 15.56
C ALA A 364 6.51 8.99 16.12
N ALA A 365 6.80 9.02 17.44
CA ALA A 365 7.52 10.12 18.08
C ALA A 365 8.96 10.30 17.59
N MET A 366 9.58 9.24 17.05
CA MET A 366 10.91 9.26 16.43
C MET A 366 10.87 9.65 14.93
N GLY A 367 9.69 9.88 14.34
CA GLY A 367 9.55 10.24 12.92
C GLY A 367 9.25 9.06 11.98
N TYR A 368 9.01 7.85 12.49
CA TYR A 368 8.52 6.74 11.69
C TYR A 368 7.04 6.92 11.37
N LYS A 369 6.78 7.65 10.29
CA LYS A 369 5.44 8.07 9.90
C LYS A 369 4.64 6.99 9.17
N PHE A 370 5.28 6.05 8.50
CA PHE A 370 4.63 4.91 7.88
C PHE A 370 5.07 3.61 8.56
N GLN A 371 4.12 2.89 9.17
CA GLN A 371 4.39 1.68 9.93
C GLN A 371 3.49 0.55 9.44
N PHE A 372 4.06 -0.63 9.20
CA PHE A 372 3.32 -1.69 8.54
C PHE A 372 3.74 -3.08 8.98
N VAL A 373 2.83 -4.05 8.82
CA VAL A 373 3.11 -5.49 8.99
C VAL A 373 3.12 -6.14 7.61
N THR A 374 4.28 -6.53 7.13
CA THR A 374 4.50 -6.96 5.75
C THR A 374 3.63 -8.14 5.32
N LEU A 375 3.55 -9.20 6.13
CA LEU A 375 2.93 -10.48 5.76
C LEU A 375 1.60 -10.73 6.48
N ALA A 376 0.92 -9.67 6.92
CA ALA A 376 -0.32 -9.80 7.68
C ALA A 376 -1.39 -10.59 6.91
N GLY A 377 -1.54 -10.33 5.61
CA GLY A 377 -2.49 -11.03 4.76
C GLY A 377 -2.19 -12.52 4.61
N PHE A 378 -0.91 -12.88 4.43
CA PHE A 378 -0.49 -14.27 4.35
C PHE A 378 -0.79 -15.02 5.65
N HIS A 379 -0.40 -14.48 6.80
CA HIS A 379 -0.63 -15.13 8.08
C HIS A 379 -2.12 -15.26 8.44
N ALA A 380 -2.89 -14.19 8.22
CA ALA A 380 -4.33 -14.21 8.48
C ALA A 380 -5.04 -15.26 7.60
N LEU A 381 -4.73 -15.29 6.29
CA LEU A 381 -5.33 -16.24 5.36
C LEU A 381 -5.00 -17.69 5.72
N ASN A 382 -3.71 -17.99 5.92
CA ASN A 382 -3.27 -19.35 6.17
C ASN A 382 -3.74 -19.88 7.51
N HIS A 383 -3.65 -19.07 8.59
CA HIS A 383 -4.09 -19.51 9.90
C HIS A 383 -5.60 -19.73 9.96
N SER A 384 -6.41 -18.81 9.43
CA SER A 384 -7.86 -18.96 9.44
C SER A 384 -8.32 -20.18 8.63
N MET A 385 -7.72 -20.44 7.47
CA MET A 385 -8.03 -21.62 6.67
C MET A 385 -7.59 -22.92 7.36
N PHE A 386 -6.42 -22.93 7.99
CA PHE A 386 -5.93 -24.10 8.74
C PHE A 386 -6.91 -24.47 9.88
N GLU A 387 -7.32 -23.49 10.69
CA GLU A 387 -8.26 -23.72 11.80
C GLU A 387 -9.64 -24.18 11.29
N LEU A 388 -10.14 -23.55 10.24
CA LEU A 388 -11.41 -23.96 9.61
C LEU A 388 -11.32 -25.39 9.08
N ALA A 389 -10.27 -25.73 8.33
CA ALA A 389 -10.11 -27.07 7.75
C ALA A 389 -10.02 -28.15 8.86
N ARG A 390 -9.28 -27.86 9.93
CA ARG A 390 -9.17 -28.76 11.09
C ARG A 390 -10.54 -28.95 11.76
N ALA A 391 -11.25 -27.86 12.04
CA ALA A 391 -12.57 -27.93 12.67
C ALA A 391 -13.60 -28.67 11.79
N TYR A 392 -13.58 -28.39 10.50
CA TYR A 392 -14.48 -29.04 9.54
C TYR A 392 -14.18 -30.53 9.37
N LYS A 393 -12.90 -30.93 9.30
CA LYS A 393 -12.50 -32.33 9.25
C LYS A 393 -13.00 -33.12 10.47
N ASP A 394 -12.90 -32.53 11.65
CA ASP A 394 -13.21 -33.25 12.90
C ASP A 394 -14.71 -33.22 13.24
N ARG A 395 -15.46 -32.16 12.85
CA ARG A 395 -16.82 -31.89 13.30
C ARG A 395 -17.81 -31.55 12.17
N GLY A 396 -17.39 -31.59 10.92
CA GLY A 396 -18.22 -31.28 9.74
C GLY A 396 -18.82 -29.88 9.82
N MET A 397 -20.11 -29.77 9.51
CA MET A 397 -20.84 -28.49 9.51
C MET A 397 -20.83 -27.76 10.86
N ALA A 398 -20.75 -28.47 11.98
CA ALA A 398 -20.64 -27.84 13.29
C ALA A 398 -19.33 -27.02 13.41
N GLY A 399 -18.23 -27.48 12.81
CA GLY A 399 -17.00 -26.72 12.75
C GLY A 399 -17.07 -25.51 11.81
N TYR A 400 -17.78 -25.62 10.68
CA TYR A 400 -17.99 -24.51 9.75
C TYR A 400 -18.87 -23.40 10.37
N VAL A 401 -19.95 -23.78 11.06
CA VAL A 401 -20.92 -22.84 11.64
C VAL A 401 -20.25 -21.92 12.68
N GLU A 402 -19.17 -22.33 13.35
CA GLU A 402 -18.43 -21.47 14.26
C GLU A 402 -17.84 -20.24 13.55
N LEU A 403 -17.26 -20.43 12.34
CA LEU A 403 -16.82 -19.31 11.53
C LEU A 403 -17.98 -18.41 11.13
N GLN A 404 -19.08 -18.98 10.65
CA GLN A 404 -20.27 -18.22 10.23
C GLN A 404 -20.84 -17.39 11.39
N GLN A 405 -20.94 -17.94 12.59
CA GLN A 405 -21.43 -17.20 13.77
C GLN A 405 -20.45 -16.09 14.20
N ALA A 406 -19.14 -16.30 14.06
CA ALA A 406 -18.15 -15.25 14.30
C ALA A 406 -18.26 -14.11 13.28
N GLU A 407 -18.57 -14.42 12.02
CA GLU A 407 -18.84 -13.41 10.99
C GLU A 407 -20.09 -12.58 11.32
N PHE A 408 -21.21 -13.22 11.72
CA PHE A 408 -22.43 -12.52 12.16
C PHE A 408 -22.16 -11.61 13.38
N ALA A 409 -21.43 -12.10 14.38
CA ALA A 409 -21.05 -11.28 15.53
C ALA A 409 -20.20 -10.06 15.14
N SER A 410 -19.41 -10.17 14.09
CA SER A 410 -18.56 -9.08 13.58
C SER A 410 -19.34 -8.01 12.81
N GLU A 411 -20.59 -8.24 12.43
CA GLU A 411 -21.44 -7.25 11.74
C GLU A 411 -21.62 -5.99 12.60
N ALA A 412 -21.69 -6.12 13.91
CA ALA A 412 -21.75 -5.00 14.84
C ALA A 412 -20.53 -4.04 14.71
N ASN A 413 -19.39 -4.54 14.24
CA ASN A 413 -18.16 -3.80 13.99
C ASN A 413 -18.01 -3.34 12.53
N GLY A 414 -19.04 -3.54 11.69
CA GLY A 414 -19.04 -3.12 10.28
C GLY A 414 -18.58 -4.18 9.28
N TYR A 415 -18.34 -5.42 9.70
CA TYR A 415 -18.14 -6.54 8.80
C TYR A 415 -19.43 -6.83 8.03
N SER A 416 -19.34 -7.13 6.74
CA SER A 416 -20.52 -7.36 5.90
C SER A 416 -20.34 -8.45 4.83
N ALA A 417 -19.21 -9.18 4.87
CA ALA A 417 -18.95 -10.21 3.87
C ALA A 417 -19.76 -11.49 4.07
N THR A 418 -20.54 -11.61 5.16
CA THR A 418 -21.63 -12.59 5.29
C THR A 418 -22.58 -12.50 4.09
N ARG A 419 -22.84 -11.29 3.60
CA ARG A 419 -23.64 -11.03 2.38
C ARG A 419 -22.71 -11.02 1.16
N HIS A 420 -22.13 -12.17 0.85
CA HIS A 420 -21.08 -12.29 -0.18
C HIS A 420 -21.56 -11.86 -1.57
N GLN A 421 -22.83 -12.04 -1.94
CA GLN A 421 -23.38 -11.54 -3.22
C GLN A 421 -23.34 -10.00 -3.28
N ARG A 422 -23.69 -9.33 -2.18
CA ARG A 422 -23.58 -7.88 -2.06
C ARG A 422 -22.13 -7.41 -2.16
N GLU A 423 -21.21 -8.12 -1.52
CA GLU A 423 -19.77 -7.76 -1.51
C GLU A 423 -19.15 -7.74 -2.91
N VAL A 424 -19.61 -8.59 -3.80
CA VAL A 424 -19.14 -8.63 -5.20
C VAL A 424 -19.96 -7.76 -6.17
N GLY A 425 -21.04 -7.12 -5.68
CA GLY A 425 -21.79 -6.11 -6.42
C GLY A 425 -23.00 -6.62 -7.18
N THR A 426 -23.67 -7.70 -6.74
CA THR A 426 -24.90 -8.20 -7.39
C THR A 426 -25.91 -7.07 -7.58
N GLY A 427 -26.25 -6.30 -6.55
CA GLY A 427 -27.19 -5.19 -6.64
C GLY A 427 -26.71 -4.02 -7.53
N TYR A 428 -25.38 -3.81 -7.63
CA TYR A 428 -24.83 -2.83 -8.57
C TYR A 428 -25.07 -3.25 -10.02
N PHE A 429 -24.89 -4.53 -10.36
CA PHE A 429 -25.12 -5.03 -11.69
C PHE A 429 -26.61 -5.11 -12.03
N ASP A 430 -27.49 -5.35 -11.05
CA ASP A 430 -28.94 -5.22 -11.25
C ASP A 430 -29.31 -3.80 -11.69
N GLU A 431 -28.74 -2.77 -11.10
CA GLU A 431 -28.96 -1.39 -11.55
C GLU A 431 -28.43 -1.14 -12.96
N VAL A 432 -27.23 -1.67 -13.29
CA VAL A 432 -26.72 -1.59 -14.65
C VAL A 432 -27.72 -2.19 -15.64
N MET A 433 -28.29 -3.35 -15.33
CA MET A 433 -29.31 -3.99 -16.20
C MET A 433 -30.59 -3.16 -16.31
N GLN A 434 -31.08 -2.58 -15.20
CA GLN A 434 -32.25 -1.71 -15.19
C GLN A 434 -32.05 -0.45 -16.05
N VAL A 435 -30.84 0.15 -15.98
CA VAL A 435 -30.49 1.30 -16.82
C VAL A 435 -30.43 0.90 -18.31
N ILE A 436 -29.81 -0.25 -18.64
CA ILE A 436 -29.75 -0.78 -20.00
C ILE A 436 -31.18 -1.05 -20.55
N ALA A 437 -32.05 -1.58 -19.71
CA ALA A 437 -33.44 -1.87 -20.07
C ALA A 437 -34.31 -0.59 -20.18
N ALA A 438 -33.77 0.60 -19.90
CA ALA A 438 -34.49 1.89 -19.95
C ALA A 438 -35.81 1.89 -19.16
N GLY A 439 -35.83 1.23 -18.00
CA GLY A 439 -37.02 1.11 -17.15
C GLY A 439 -38.03 0.04 -17.58
N ASN A 440 -37.73 -0.73 -18.63
CA ASN A 440 -38.55 -1.89 -18.99
C ASN A 440 -38.24 -3.07 -18.04
N ASP A 441 -39.14 -4.03 -18.04
CA ASP A 441 -38.98 -5.25 -17.25
C ASP A 441 -37.77 -6.05 -17.75
N CYS A 442 -36.91 -6.47 -16.83
CA CYS A 442 -35.69 -7.22 -17.12
C CYS A 442 -35.35 -8.18 -15.99
N ALA A 443 -34.61 -9.25 -16.34
CA ALA A 443 -34.13 -10.20 -15.34
C ALA A 443 -33.00 -9.55 -14.51
N THR A 444 -33.23 -9.45 -13.21
CA THR A 444 -32.24 -9.00 -12.24
C THR A 444 -32.00 -10.09 -11.18
N LEU A 445 -30.82 -10.12 -10.56
CA LEU A 445 -30.41 -11.22 -9.68
C LEU A 445 -30.95 -11.07 -8.26
N ALA A 446 -31.09 -9.84 -7.76
CA ALA A 446 -31.56 -9.54 -6.40
C ALA A 446 -33.10 -9.35 -6.34
N LEU A 447 -33.84 -10.17 -7.07
CA LEU A 447 -35.28 -10.11 -7.12
C LEU A 447 -35.97 -10.81 -5.95
N LYS A 448 -37.31 -10.72 -5.97
CA LYS A 448 -38.19 -11.22 -4.89
C LYS A 448 -38.05 -12.71 -4.59
N GLU A 449 -37.56 -13.50 -5.54
CA GLU A 449 -37.29 -14.93 -5.36
C GLU A 449 -35.94 -15.22 -4.66
N SER A 450 -35.11 -14.19 -4.45
CA SER A 450 -33.82 -14.35 -3.75
C SER A 450 -34.09 -14.71 -2.27
N THR A 451 -33.51 -15.82 -1.83
CA THR A 451 -33.59 -16.25 -0.42
C THR A 451 -32.54 -15.63 0.46
N GLU A 452 -31.52 -14.92 -0.13
CA GLU A 452 -30.37 -14.39 0.60
C GLU A 452 -30.79 -13.41 1.71
N ALA A 453 -31.70 -12.48 1.41
CA ALA A 453 -32.16 -11.52 2.40
C ALA A 453 -32.84 -12.19 3.61
N ALA A 454 -33.62 -13.21 3.36
CA ALA A 454 -34.33 -13.97 4.42
C ALA A 454 -33.35 -14.80 5.27
N GLN A 455 -32.28 -15.31 4.68
CA GLN A 455 -31.28 -16.12 5.37
C GLN A 455 -30.36 -15.28 6.29
N PHE A 456 -30.13 -14.00 5.96
CA PHE A 456 -29.21 -13.12 6.70
C PHE A 456 -29.92 -12.06 7.56
N HIS A 457 -31.25 -12.08 7.69
CA HIS A 457 -31.93 -11.34 8.73
C HIS A 457 -31.83 -12.13 10.04
N GLN A 458 -31.13 -11.56 11.03
CA GLN A 458 -31.26 -12.05 12.41
C GLN A 458 -32.70 -11.78 12.87
N ALA A 459 -33.34 -12.80 13.38
CA ALA A 459 -34.67 -12.72 13.97
C ALA A 459 -34.65 -11.86 15.25
#